data_1538a6453822be4d1f53d2ce79e5b57e
#
_entry.id   1538a6453822be4d1f53d2ce79e5b57e
#
_cell.length_a   1.000
_cell.length_b   1.000
_cell.length_c   1.000
_cell.angle_alpha   90.00
_cell.angle_beta   90.00
_cell.angle_gamma   90.00
#
_symmetry.space_group_name_H-M   'P 1'
#
loop_
_entity.id
_entity.type
_entity.pdbx_description
1 polymer ?
#
loop_
_entity_poly.entity_id
_entity_poly.type
_entity_poly.pdbx_seq_one_letter_code
_entity_poly.pdbx_strand_id
1 'polypeptide(L)'
;MKRWSAAGRVRSLRWRLLTAVGIAVLLLWIFTGWFSYQQSGHEAEELMDGNLAQTGRLLMAIVENNEAQLGPLAARLATVRGADDNVYEPPLEFQIGRGDGSIIARSANAPDFPVLGVPDYSDIIRPTGSWRVLNVVSTDGRYRVQVSQSIALRDIAALEVATRTIFPLALISPILILLIYFSIRRGLRPLDTLANDVSTRSPENLAPLEKEPVPTEARPLVAALNRLLARLGRTLENERRFTADAAHELRTPLAAIKVQTQVARRSRDATVRDHALSQIESGVDRATHLVEQLLRLARLDPLKSVEGAAPIDLRAILAEAAGRARNGNPPVAQTIIETYPPGDLISHGDADLIGIAIRNLLDNAIRYTQPEHTVWLEVKAGADAYTLSVRDNGPGVPPATLPRLGERFYRGRESSAEGNGLGLAIVARVAELHGARLETGNAEDGGFVASLCGLPLSQPATA
;
A
#
# COMPACT_ATOMS: atom_id res chain seq x y z
N MET A 1 -12.47 -27.67 15.76
CA MET A 1 -13.93 -27.52 15.59
C MET A 1 -14.33 -26.06 15.74
N LYS A 2 -14.88 -25.48 14.67
CA LYS A 2 -15.84 -24.41 14.52
C LYS A 2 -15.93 -23.33 15.59
N ARG A 3 -15.48 -22.11 15.26
CA ARG A 3 -16.22 -20.84 15.38
C ARG A 3 -15.40 -19.68 14.81
N TRP A 4 -15.34 -19.62 13.49
CA TRP A 4 -15.10 -18.37 12.78
C TRP A 4 -16.42 -17.98 12.12
N SER A 5 -17.27 -17.31 12.90
CA SER A 5 -18.49 -16.71 12.39
C SER A 5 -18.47 -15.22 12.67
N ALA A 6 -18.80 -14.45 11.65
CA ALA A 6 -19.19 -13.06 11.68
C ALA A 6 -18.10 -12.01 11.91
N ALA A 7 -16.97 -12.08 11.21
CA ALA A 7 -16.25 -10.87 10.81
C ALA A 7 -16.81 -10.44 9.45
N GLY A 8 -17.28 -9.18 9.35
CA GLY A 8 -18.07 -8.63 8.25
C GLY A 8 -17.56 -9.05 6.88
N ARG A 9 -18.50 -9.46 6.01
CA ARG A 9 -18.23 -9.70 4.59
C ARG A 9 -17.52 -8.47 4.06
N VAL A 10 -16.21 -8.57 3.85
CA VAL A 10 -15.46 -7.56 3.11
C VAL A 10 -16.10 -7.55 1.72
N ARG A 11 -17.04 -6.63 1.52
CA ARG A 11 -17.69 -6.46 0.22
C ARG A 11 -16.58 -6.20 -0.79
N SER A 12 -16.51 -6.99 -1.86
CA SER A 12 -15.48 -6.82 -2.89
C SER A 12 -15.47 -5.35 -3.34
N LEU A 13 -14.29 -4.84 -3.70
CA LEU A 13 -14.13 -3.46 -4.20
C LEU A 13 -15.14 -3.14 -5.30
N ARG A 14 -15.46 -4.13 -6.15
CA ARG A 14 -16.48 -4.05 -7.20
C ARG A 14 -17.85 -3.69 -6.64
N TRP A 15 -18.29 -4.39 -5.59
CA TRP A 15 -19.59 -4.10 -4.95
C TRP A 15 -19.61 -2.74 -4.26
N ARG A 16 -18.52 -2.32 -3.66
CA ARG A 16 -18.42 -0.99 -3.05
C ARG A 16 -18.52 0.12 -4.10
N LEU A 17 -17.83 -0.03 -5.23
CA LEU A 17 -17.89 0.94 -6.33
C LEU A 17 -19.28 0.98 -6.96
N LEU A 18 -19.90 -0.18 -7.23
CA LEU A 18 -21.25 -0.27 -7.78
C LEU A 18 -22.29 0.34 -6.85
N THR A 19 -22.21 0.06 -5.54
CA THR A 19 -23.14 0.66 -4.57
C THR A 19 -22.93 2.16 -4.43
N ALA A 20 -21.69 2.65 -4.43
CA ALA A 20 -21.41 4.09 -4.37
C ALA A 20 -21.96 4.82 -5.61
N VAL A 21 -21.72 4.29 -6.80
CA VAL A 21 -22.25 4.85 -8.04
C VAL A 21 -23.79 4.75 -8.08
N GLY A 22 -24.35 3.62 -7.67
CA GLY A 22 -25.82 3.43 -7.60
C GLY A 22 -26.49 4.45 -6.66
N ILE A 23 -25.89 4.69 -5.49
CA ILE A 23 -26.37 5.72 -4.55
C ILE A 23 -26.24 7.12 -5.15
N ALA A 24 -25.13 7.44 -5.81
CA ALA A 24 -24.92 8.73 -6.45
C ALA A 24 -25.96 9.00 -7.56
N VAL A 25 -26.25 8.00 -8.39
CA VAL A 25 -27.29 8.07 -9.43
C VAL A 25 -28.68 8.25 -8.81
N LEU A 26 -28.99 7.52 -7.73
CA LEU A 26 -30.26 7.64 -7.02
C LEU A 26 -30.44 9.03 -6.42
N LEU A 27 -29.42 9.56 -5.76
CA LEU A 27 -29.45 10.91 -5.18
C LEU A 27 -29.63 11.98 -6.27
N LEU A 28 -28.92 11.82 -7.40
CA LEU A 28 -29.08 12.71 -8.55
C LEU A 28 -30.52 12.69 -9.08
N TRP A 29 -31.17 11.54 -9.12
CA TRP A 29 -32.55 11.42 -9.57
C TRP A 29 -33.53 12.09 -8.61
N ILE A 30 -33.40 11.83 -7.32
CA ILE A 30 -34.23 12.47 -6.30
C ILE A 30 -34.07 13.99 -6.39
N PHE A 31 -32.84 14.47 -6.50
CA PHE A 31 -32.58 15.89 -6.62
C PHE A 31 -33.19 16.49 -7.92
N THR A 32 -32.94 15.86 -9.07
CA THR A 32 -33.46 16.33 -10.36
C THR A 32 -34.98 16.31 -10.38
N GLY A 33 -35.59 15.27 -9.84
CA GLY A 33 -37.06 15.16 -9.74
C GLY A 33 -37.66 16.22 -8.85
N TRP A 34 -37.10 16.42 -7.67
CA TRP A 34 -37.54 17.46 -6.74
C TRP A 34 -37.34 18.87 -7.33
N PHE A 35 -36.18 19.14 -7.92
CA PHE A 35 -35.88 20.43 -8.55
C PHE A 35 -36.83 20.69 -9.77
N SER A 36 -37.01 19.70 -10.63
CA SER A 36 -37.93 19.80 -11.78
C SER A 36 -39.36 20.09 -11.34
N TYR A 37 -39.85 19.40 -10.28
CA TYR A 37 -41.16 19.64 -9.73
C TYR A 37 -41.33 21.05 -9.19
N GLN A 38 -40.39 21.55 -8.43
CA GLN A 38 -40.40 22.91 -7.88
C GLN A 38 -40.35 23.98 -8.97
N GLN A 39 -39.44 23.80 -9.95
CA GLN A 39 -39.32 24.71 -11.09
C GLN A 39 -40.61 24.75 -11.93
N SER A 40 -41.16 23.56 -12.25
CA SER A 40 -42.39 23.47 -13.04
C SER A 40 -43.60 24.06 -12.31
N GLY A 41 -43.66 23.93 -10.97
CA GLY A 41 -44.68 24.55 -10.15
C GLY A 41 -44.63 26.08 -10.22
N HIS A 42 -43.43 26.64 -10.14
CA HIS A 42 -43.25 28.11 -10.22
C HIS A 42 -43.59 28.68 -11.59
N GLU A 43 -43.12 28.03 -12.66
CA GLU A 43 -43.46 28.41 -14.05
C GLU A 43 -44.96 28.30 -14.34
N ALA A 44 -45.64 27.24 -13.84
CA ALA A 44 -47.06 27.06 -13.97
C ALA A 44 -47.87 28.15 -13.22
N GLU A 45 -47.38 28.62 -12.06
CA GLU A 45 -47.99 29.73 -11.31
C GLU A 45 -47.88 31.05 -12.07
N GLU A 46 -46.72 31.38 -12.62
CA GLU A 46 -46.51 32.62 -13.40
C GLU A 46 -47.39 32.62 -14.68
N LEU A 47 -47.46 31.47 -15.40
CA LEU A 47 -48.28 31.32 -16.57
C LEU A 47 -49.79 31.46 -16.24
N MET A 48 -50.22 30.87 -15.14
CA MET A 48 -51.60 30.95 -14.67
C MET A 48 -51.98 32.37 -14.31
N ASP A 49 -51.19 33.08 -13.53
CA ASP A 49 -51.41 34.46 -13.15
C ASP A 49 -51.41 35.38 -14.39
N GLY A 50 -50.51 35.13 -15.37
CA GLY A 50 -50.52 35.83 -16.65
C GLY A 50 -51.80 35.64 -17.46
N ASN A 51 -52.30 34.42 -17.54
CA ASN A 51 -53.54 34.08 -18.23
C ASN A 51 -54.78 34.71 -17.54
N LEU A 52 -54.83 34.63 -16.21
CA LEU A 52 -55.87 35.30 -15.41
C LEU A 52 -55.87 36.82 -15.65
N ALA A 53 -54.69 37.44 -15.65
CA ALA A 53 -54.56 38.90 -15.89
C ALA A 53 -55.00 39.31 -17.30
N GLN A 54 -54.62 38.53 -18.31
CA GLN A 54 -55.01 38.80 -19.69
C GLN A 54 -56.54 38.65 -19.87
N THR A 55 -57.08 37.53 -19.37
CA THR A 55 -58.53 37.27 -19.47
C THR A 55 -59.35 38.30 -18.67
N GLY A 56 -58.91 38.62 -17.45
CA GLY A 56 -59.58 39.60 -16.61
C GLY A 56 -59.63 40.99 -17.26
N ARG A 57 -58.55 41.44 -17.90
CA ARG A 57 -58.48 42.68 -18.65
C ARG A 57 -59.37 42.67 -19.88
N LEU A 58 -59.39 41.56 -20.65
CA LEU A 58 -60.24 41.42 -21.81
C LEU A 58 -61.72 41.43 -21.42
N LEU A 59 -62.13 40.71 -20.39
CA LEU A 59 -63.49 40.71 -19.90
C LEU A 59 -63.93 42.09 -19.39
N MET A 60 -63.01 42.80 -18.67
CA MET A 60 -63.31 44.15 -18.19
C MET A 60 -63.50 45.11 -19.34
N ALA A 61 -62.66 45.07 -20.40
CA ALA A 61 -62.80 45.92 -21.57
C ALA A 61 -64.15 45.62 -22.32
N ILE A 62 -64.60 44.36 -22.36
CA ILE A 62 -65.88 43.98 -22.94
C ILE A 62 -67.01 44.56 -22.09
N VAL A 63 -66.95 44.49 -20.78
CA VAL A 63 -67.98 44.99 -19.85
C VAL A 63 -68.12 46.52 -19.95
N GLU A 64 -66.96 47.24 -19.91
CA GLU A 64 -66.98 48.71 -20.00
C GLU A 64 -67.53 49.22 -21.35
N ASN A 65 -67.24 48.57 -22.46
CA ASN A 65 -67.60 48.99 -23.79
C ASN A 65 -69.02 48.58 -24.19
N ASN A 66 -69.72 47.66 -23.49
CA ASN A 66 -71.02 47.12 -23.86
C ASN A 66 -72.01 47.20 -22.71
N GLU A 67 -72.02 48.29 -21.94
CA GLU A 67 -72.95 48.51 -20.80
C GLU A 67 -74.39 48.27 -21.09
N ALA A 68 -74.89 48.73 -22.24
CA ALA A 68 -76.28 48.54 -22.66
C ALA A 68 -76.69 47.12 -23.02
N GLN A 69 -75.72 46.24 -23.29
CA GLN A 69 -75.92 44.84 -23.70
C GLN A 69 -75.39 43.79 -22.73
N LEU A 70 -75.07 44.20 -21.52
CA LEU A 70 -74.48 43.29 -20.53
C LEU A 70 -75.32 42.05 -20.22
N GLY A 71 -76.66 42.21 -20.17
CA GLY A 71 -77.55 41.06 -19.92
C GLY A 71 -77.49 40.00 -21.01
N PRO A 72 -77.75 40.31 -22.29
CA PRO A 72 -77.60 39.41 -23.42
C PRO A 72 -76.12 38.83 -23.56
N LEU A 73 -75.14 39.64 -23.36
CA LEU A 73 -73.70 39.23 -23.40
C LEU A 73 -73.42 38.27 -22.28
N ALA A 74 -73.83 38.54 -21.09
CA ALA A 74 -73.70 37.69 -19.92
C ALA A 74 -74.30 36.31 -20.12
N ALA A 75 -75.56 36.28 -20.72
CA ALA A 75 -76.17 35.00 -21.04
C ALA A 75 -75.38 34.17 -22.08
N ARG A 76 -74.80 34.85 -23.08
CA ARG A 76 -73.89 34.18 -24.05
C ARG A 76 -72.61 33.70 -23.45
N LEU A 77 -71.91 34.51 -22.64
CA LEU A 77 -70.71 34.13 -21.96
C LEU A 77 -70.94 33.00 -20.97
N ALA A 78 -72.05 32.97 -20.26
CA ALA A 78 -72.43 31.89 -19.36
C ALA A 78 -72.60 30.52 -20.05
N THR A 79 -72.93 30.51 -21.35
CA THR A 79 -73.12 29.29 -22.17
C THR A 79 -71.83 28.83 -22.87
N VAL A 80 -70.74 29.63 -22.81
CA VAL A 80 -69.44 29.20 -23.34
C VAL A 80 -68.91 28.16 -22.42
N ARG A 81 -69.11 26.89 -22.79
CA ARG A 81 -68.40 25.79 -22.16
C ARG A 81 -66.95 25.77 -22.70
N GLY A 82 -65.99 25.80 -21.85
CA GLY A 82 -64.61 25.41 -22.23
C GLY A 82 -64.67 24.02 -22.86
N ALA A 83 -63.86 23.75 -23.88
CA ALA A 83 -63.77 22.46 -24.51
C ALA A 83 -63.49 21.40 -23.41
N ASP A 84 -64.47 20.48 -23.26
CA ASP A 84 -64.35 19.40 -22.28
C ASP A 84 -63.09 18.58 -22.57
N ASP A 85 -62.35 18.27 -21.54
CA ASP A 85 -61.22 17.34 -21.49
C ASP A 85 -59.85 17.74 -22.11
N ASN A 86 -59.61 18.99 -22.41
CA ASN A 86 -58.25 19.36 -22.81
C ASN A 86 -57.42 19.84 -21.60
N VAL A 87 -56.51 19.03 -21.13
CA VAL A 87 -55.60 19.34 -19.98
C VAL A 87 -54.80 20.62 -20.24
N TYR A 88 -54.59 21.00 -21.51
CA TYR A 88 -53.81 22.17 -21.92
C TYR A 88 -54.64 23.47 -22.02
N GLU A 89 -56.00 23.35 -21.96
CA GLU A 89 -56.90 24.50 -21.92
C GLU A 89 -57.79 24.43 -20.66
N PRO A 90 -57.19 24.76 -19.49
CA PRO A 90 -57.93 24.67 -18.25
C PRO A 90 -59.12 25.66 -18.29
N PRO A 91 -60.31 25.22 -17.92
CA PRO A 91 -61.45 26.09 -17.91
C PRO A 91 -61.25 27.28 -17.00
N LEU A 92 -61.31 28.47 -17.57
CA LEU A 92 -61.33 29.72 -16.83
C LEU A 92 -62.76 30.01 -16.40
N GLU A 93 -62.95 30.12 -15.12
CA GLU A 93 -64.26 30.50 -14.57
C GLU A 93 -64.27 32.00 -14.28
N PHE A 94 -65.39 32.66 -14.56
CA PHE A 94 -65.52 34.09 -14.34
C PHE A 94 -66.75 34.47 -13.60
N GLN A 95 -66.73 35.61 -12.94
CA GLN A 95 -67.91 36.25 -12.34
C GLN A 95 -67.80 37.77 -12.56
N ILE A 96 -68.86 38.38 -13.01
CA ILE A 96 -68.97 39.81 -13.25
C ILE A 96 -70.01 40.39 -12.27
N GLY A 97 -69.52 41.38 -11.46
CA GLY A 97 -70.36 42.05 -10.48
C GLY A 97 -70.34 43.56 -10.64
N ARG A 98 -71.31 44.24 -10.05
CA ARG A 98 -71.35 45.70 -9.88
C ARG A 98 -70.58 46.13 -8.62
N GLY A 99 -70.26 47.39 -8.56
CA GLY A 99 -69.58 48.01 -7.38
C GLY A 99 -70.44 47.85 -6.09
N ASP A 100 -71.75 47.65 -6.18
CA ASP A 100 -72.64 47.35 -5.05
C ASP A 100 -72.63 45.89 -4.58
N GLY A 101 -71.85 45.01 -5.23
CA GLY A 101 -71.77 43.61 -4.93
C GLY A 101 -72.78 42.70 -5.60
N SER A 102 -73.71 43.27 -6.44
CA SER A 102 -74.68 42.48 -7.21
C SER A 102 -73.97 41.73 -8.38
N ILE A 103 -74.30 40.47 -8.62
CA ILE A 103 -73.76 39.65 -9.70
C ILE A 103 -74.56 39.90 -10.97
N ILE A 104 -73.87 40.25 -12.06
CA ILE A 104 -74.45 40.45 -13.39
C ILE A 104 -74.44 39.15 -14.21
N ALA A 105 -73.29 38.49 -14.20
CA ALA A 105 -73.02 37.30 -14.94
C ALA A 105 -72.08 36.36 -14.22
N ARG A 106 -72.20 35.07 -14.44
CA ARG A 106 -71.32 34.06 -13.91
C ARG A 106 -71.19 32.88 -14.84
N SER A 107 -70.02 32.32 -15.05
CA SER A 107 -69.89 31.07 -15.80
C SER A 107 -70.51 29.90 -15.03
N ALA A 108 -70.91 28.83 -15.75
CA ALA A 108 -71.69 27.74 -15.21
C ALA A 108 -71.09 27.00 -14.03
N ASN A 109 -69.78 26.91 -14.01
CA ASN A 109 -68.99 26.18 -12.97
C ASN A 109 -68.21 27.12 -12.00
N ALA A 110 -68.41 28.45 -12.18
CA ALA A 110 -67.74 29.38 -11.30
C ALA A 110 -68.14 29.17 -9.84
N PRO A 111 -67.15 28.99 -8.90
CA PRO A 111 -67.52 28.93 -7.51
C PRO A 111 -68.14 30.23 -7.04
N ASP A 112 -68.92 30.16 -5.98
CA ASP A 112 -69.52 31.35 -5.39
C ASP A 112 -68.50 32.14 -4.59
N PHE A 113 -67.95 33.17 -5.24
CA PHE A 113 -66.93 34.05 -4.59
C PHE A 113 -67.62 35.34 -4.13
N PRO A 114 -67.13 35.89 -2.99
CA PRO A 114 -67.59 37.23 -2.59
C PRO A 114 -67.05 38.28 -3.57
N VAL A 115 -67.94 39.12 -4.08
CA VAL A 115 -67.61 40.22 -5.05
C VAL A 115 -66.78 41.32 -4.38
N LEU A 116 -67.02 41.53 -3.10
CA LEU A 116 -66.38 42.62 -2.32
C LEU A 116 -65.32 42.09 -1.36
N GLY A 117 -64.24 42.85 -1.18
CA GLY A 117 -63.23 42.56 -0.16
C GLY A 117 -62.18 41.51 -0.57
N VAL A 118 -62.11 41.14 -1.86
CA VAL A 118 -61.11 40.23 -2.39
C VAL A 118 -59.92 41.03 -2.91
N PRO A 119 -58.67 40.75 -2.53
CA PRO A 119 -57.47 41.33 -3.10
C PRO A 119 -57.31 41.05 -4.60
N ASP A 120 -56.43 41.75 -5.30
CA ASP A 120 -56.17 41.58 -6.72
C ASP A 120 -55.89 40.15 -7.08
N TYR A 121 -54.97 39.47 -6.36
CA TYR A 121 -54.72 38.02 -6.43
C TYR A 121 -55.01 37.38 -5.08
N SER A 122 -55.70 36.28 -5.08
CA SER A 122 -56.01 35.52 -3.86
C SER A 122 -56.21 34.05 -4.11
N ASP A 123 -55.79 33.22 -3.18
CA ASP A 123 -56.11 31.81 -3.16
C ASP A 123 -57.31 31.58 -2.25
N ILE A 124 -58.37 31.05 -2.80
CA ILE A 124 -59.60 30.81 -2.08
C ILE A 124 -59.86 29.31 -1.98
N ILE A 125 -59.96 28.81 -0.75
CA ILE A 125 -60.27 27.40 -0.49
C ILE A 125 -61.77 27.22 -0.38
N ARG A 126 -62.35 26.30 -1.18
CA ARG A 126 -63.76 25.92 -1.20
C ARG A 126 -63.90 24.41 -1.06
N PRO A 127 -65.11 23.92 -0.71
CA PRO A 127 -65.36 22.48 -0.68
C PRO A 127 -65.10 21.77 -2.01
N THR A 128 -65.17 22.50 -3.12
CA THR A 128 -64.87 22.03 -4.49
C THR A 128 -63.37 22.05 -4.86
N GLY A 129 -62.50 22.58 -3.98
CA GLY A 129 -61.07 22.68 -4.23
C GLY A 129 -60.50 24.08 -3.94
N SER A 130 -59.21 24.22 -4.18
CA SER A 130 -58.51 25.51 -4.08
C SER A 130 -58.49 26.21 -5.42
N TRP A 131 -58.78 27.50 -5.40
CA TRP A 131 -58.88 28.32 -6.57
C TRP A 131 -57.99 29.54 -6.46
N ARG A 132 -57.29 29.86 -7.55
CA ARG A 132 -56.59 31.13 -7.73
C ARG A 132 -57.55 32.10 -8.39
N VAL A 133 -57.78 33.25 -7.77
CA VAL A 133 -58.72 34.24 -8.21
C VAL A 133 -58.00 35.59 -8.43
N LEU A 134 -58.25 36.15 -9.61
CA LEU A 134 -57.89 37.55 -9.92
C LEU A 134 -59.12 38.43 -9.88
N ASN A 135 -59.04 39.53 -9.17
CA ASN A 135 -60.08 40.53 -9.08
C ASN A 135 -59.64 41.81 -9.81
N VAL A 136 -60.29 42.13 -10.91
CA VAL A 136 -60.08 43.36 -11.71
C VAL A 136 -61.21 44.31 -11.44
N VAL A 137 -60.87 45.54 -11.06
CA VAL A 137 -61.87 46.61 -10.79
C VAL A 137 -61.81 47.63 -11.91
N SER A 138 -63.00 48.06 -12.42
CA SER A 138 -63.12 49.09 -13.42
C SER A 138 -62.57 50.43 -12.87
N THR A 139 -62.07 51.29 -13.77
CA THR A 139 -61.51 52.62 -13.42
C THR A 139 -62.46 53.53 -12.68
N ASP A 140 -63.71 53.38 -12.91
CA ASP A 140 -64.83 54.17 -12.26
C ASP A 140 -65.43 53.43 -11.05
N GLY A 141 -64.90 52.23 -10.70
CA GLY A 141 -65.41 51.41 -9.60
C GLY A 141 -66.77 50.81 -9.78
N ARG A 142 -67.46 50.99 -10.97
CA ARG A 142 -68.80 50.49 -11.20
C ARG A 142 -68.88 49.01 -11.44
N TYR A 143 -67.85 48.40 -12.01
CA TYR A 143 -67.81 46.96 -12.35
C TYR A 143 -66.61 46.26 -11.72
N ARG A 144 -66.79 44.99 -11.44
CA ARG A 144 -65.74 44.09 -10.95
C ARG A 144 -65.80 42.79 -11.76
N VAL A 145 -64.64 42.35 -12.27
CA VAL A 145 -64.47 41.10 -12.96
C VAL A 145 -63.61 40.22 -12.17
N GLN A 146 -64.08 39.09 -11.77
CA GLN A 146 -63.31 38.04 -11.12
C GLN A 146 -63.09 36.89 -12.11
N VAL A 147 -61.82 36.50 -12.31
CA VAL A 147 -61.44 35.35 -13.10
C VAL A 147 -60.76 34.39 -12.18
N SER A 148 -61.12 33.12 -12.29
CA SER A 148 -60.60 32.08 -11.41
C SER A 148 -60.21 30.83 -12.16
N GLN A 149 -59.20 30.13 -11.62
CA GLN A 149 -58.73 28.87 -12.14
C GLN A 149 -58.43 27.91 -10.99
N SER A 150 -58.67 26.60 -11.18
CA SER A 150 -58.39 25.58 -10.17
C SER A 150 -56.91 25.35 -10.02
N ILE A 151 -56.41 25.43 -8.77
CA ILE A 151 -54.99 25.15 -8.41
C ILE A 151 -54.66 23.67 -8.66
N ALA A 152 -55.61 22.75 -8.54
CA ALA A 152 -55.41 21.33 -8.79
C ALA A 152 -54.91 21.06 -10.23
N LEU A 153 -55.39 21.86 -11.22
CA LEU A 153 -54.93 21.73 -12.60
C LEU A 153 -53.46 22.12 -12.77
N ARG A 154 -53.02 23.13 -12.05
CA ARG A 154 -51.59 23.54 -11.98
C ARG A 154 -50.72 22.41 -11.46
N ASP A 155 -51.14 21.77 -10.37
CA ASP A 155 -50.39 20.71 -9.75
C ASP A 155 -50.27 19.47 -10.65
N ILE A 156 -51.35 19.16 -11.40
CA ILE A 156 -51.35 18.08 -12.42
C ILE A 156 -50.37 18.42 -13.55
N ALA A 157 -50.38 19.65 -14.06
CA ALA A 157 -49.47 20.09 -15.13
C ALA A 157 -48.01 20.06 -14.66
N ALA A 158 -47.72 20.54 -13.46
CA ALA A 158 -46.38 20.47 -12.87
C ALA A 158 -45.88 19.03 -12.71
N LEU A 159 -46.75 18.11 -12.28
CA LEU A 159 -46.41 16.69 -12.15
C LEU A 159 -46.16 16.05 -13.53
N GLU A 160 -46.94 16.41 -14.55
CA GLU A 160 -46.75 15.90 -15.91
C GLU A 160 -45.39 16.32 -16.49
N VAL A 161 -45.00 17.59 -16.36
CA VAL A 161 -43.71 18.09 -16.80
C VAL A 161 -42.57 17.39 -16.03
N ALA A 162 -42.72 17.26 -14.72
CA ALA A 162 -41.72 16.56 -13.90
C ALA A 162 -41.55 15.09 -14.32
N THR A 163 -42.66 14.37 -14.59
CA THR A 163 -42.61 12.97 -15.04
C THR A 163 -41.99 12.82 -16.43
N ARG A 164 -42.28 13.74 -17.35
CA ARG A 164 -41.66 13.77 -18.69
C ARG A 164 -40.15 13.99 -18.63
N THR A 165 -39.66 14.75 -17.65
CA THR A 165 -38.23 14.97 -17.42
C THR A 165 -37.55 13.73 -16.82
N ILE A 166 -38.23 13.05 -15.88
CA ILE A 166 -37.68 11.87 -15.18
C ILE A 166 -37.67 10.62 -16.06
N PHE A 167 -38.67 10.44 -16.93
CA PHE A 167 -38.85 9.23 -17.74
C PHE A 167 -37.63 8.88 -18.61
N PRO A 168 -37.03 9.81 -19.41
CA PRO A 168 -35.80 9.51 -20.18
C PRO A 168 -34.62 9.12 -19.30
N LEU A 169 -34.46 9.77 -18.14
CA LEU A 169 -33.39 9.43 -17.16
C LEU A 169 -33.60 8.02 -16.62
N ALA A 170 -34.83 7.64 -16.31
CA ALA A 170 -35.20 6.30 -15.87
C ALA A 170 -34.83 5.23 -16.90
N LEU A 171 -35.02 5.51 -18.17
CA LEU A 171 -34.72 4.59 -19.26
C LEU A 171 -33.22 4.43 -19.51
N ILE A 172 -32.44 5.50 -19.37
CA ILE A 172 -30.96 5.50 -19.61
C ILE A 172 -30.18 4.88 -18.46
N SER A 173 -30.67 4.98 -17.23
CA SER A 173 -29.93 4.54 -16.03
C SER A 173 -29.56 3.07 -16.00
N PRO A 174 -30.39 2.10 -16.33
CA PRO A 174 -29.97 0.70 -16.33
C PRO A 174 -28.85 0.46 -17.35
N ILE A 175 -28.85 1.17 -18.48
CA ILE A 175 -27.79 1.09 -19.48
C ILE A 175 -26.49 1.65 -18.90
N LEU A 176 -26.55 2.80 -18.24
CA LEU A 176 -25.40 3.43 -17.59
C LEU A 176 -24.82 2.53 -16.49
N ILE A 177 -25.65 1.97 -15.63
CA ILE A 177 -25.23 1.04 -14.57
C ILE A 177 -24.56 -0.20 -15.17
N LEU A 178 -25.12 -0.73 -16.26
CA LEU A 178 -24.55 -1.88 -16.98
C LEU A 178 -23.19 -1.54 -17.58
N LEU A 179 -23.06 -0.39 -18.23
CA LEU A 179 -21.77 0.09 -18.78
C LEU A 179 -20.72 0.26 -17.68
N ILE A 180 -21.08 0.85 -16.56
CA ILE A 180 -20.19 1.02 -15.40
C ILE A 180 -19.79 -0.35 -14.83
N TYR A 181 -20.72 -1.28 -14.71
CA TYR A 181 -20.42 -2.65 -14.27
C TYR A 181 -19.39 -3.33 -15.17
N PHE A 182 -19.58 -3.28 -16.48
CA PHE A 182 -18.63 -3.86 -17.42
C PHE A 182 -17.26 -3.16 -17.40
N SER A 183 -17.25 -1.83 -17.29
CA SER A 183 -16.03 -1.04 -17.19
C SER A 183 -15.20 -1.41 -15.94
N ILE A 184 -15.85 -1.47 -14.78
CA ILE A 184 -15.20 -1.87 -13.52
C ILE A 184 -14.69 -3.33 -13.62
N ARG A 185 -15.50 -4.24 -14.15
CA ARG A 185 -15.11 -5.65 -14.30
C ARG A 185 -13.91 -5.80 -15.22
N ARG A 186 -13.88 -5.08 -16.35
CA ARG A 186 -12.78 -5.12 -17.31
C ARG A 186 -11.51 -4.49 -16.72
N GLY A 187 -11.63 -3.34 -16.05
CA GLY A 187 -10.51 -2.63 -15.44
C GLY A 187 -9.84 -3.39 -14.29
N LEU A 188 -10.61 -4.18 -13.53
CA LEU A 188 -10.08 -4.97 -12.40
C LEU A 188 -9.65 -6.40 -12.79
N ARG A 189 -9.94 -6.86 -14.00
CA ARG A 189 -9.57 -8.21 -14.46
C ARG A 189 -8.05 -8.49 -14.40
N PRO A 190 -7.17 -7.57 -14.77
CA PRO A 190 -5.71 -7.80 -14.68
C PRO A 190 -5.22 -8.05 -13.26
N LEU A 191 -5.86 -7.45 -12.24
CA LEU A 191 -5.52 -7.69 -10.83
C LEU A 191 -5.91 -9.11 -10.40
N ASP A 192 -7.07 -9.63 -10.86
CA ASP A 192 -7.45 -11.01 -10.59
C ASP A 192 -6.47 -11.99 -11.25
N THR A 193 -6.02 -11.70 -12.48
CA THR A 193 -5.03 -12.53 -13.18
C THR A 193 -3.72 -12.56 -12.41
N LEU A 194 -3.21 -11.38 -12.00
CA LEU A 194 -2.00 -11.28 -11.17
C LEU A 194 -2.12 -12.04 -9.85
N ALA A 195 -3.25 -11.90 -9.15
CA ALA A 195 -3.48 -12.62 -7.89
C ALA A 195 -3.49 -14.13 -8.11
N ASN A 196 -4.09 -14.59 -9.19
CA ASN A 196 -4.11 -16.01 -9.55
C ASN A 196 -2.72 -16.50 -9.93
N ASP A 197 -1.96 -15.76 -10.74
CA ASP A 197 -0.59 -16.09 -11.11
C ASP A 197 0.32 -16.24 -9.88
N VAL A 198 0.20 -15.34 -8.91
CA VAL A 198 0.94 -15.43 -7.65
C VAL A 198 0.50 -16.64 -6.82
N SER A 199 -0.82 -16.90 -6.74
CA SER A 199 -1.36 -17.97 -5.90
C SER A 199 -1.09 -19.39 -6.44
N THR A 200 -0.93 -19.53 -7.76
CA THR A 200 -0.70 -20.82 -8.42
C THR A 200 0.78 -21.11 -8.67
N ARG A 201 1.68 -20.15 -8.36
CA ARG A 201 3.12 -20.35 -8.51
C ARG A 201 3.64 -21.36 -7.50
N SER A 202 4.51 -22.25 -7.97
CA SER A 202 5.29 -23.09 -7.06
C SER A 202 6.29 -22.23 -6.28
N PRO A 203 6.65 -22.61 -5.05
CA PRO A 203 7.62 -21.87 -4.22
C PRO A 203 9.00 -21.69 -4.89
N GLU A 204 9.33 -22.55 -5.85
CA GLU A 204 10.59 -22.51 -6.59
C GLU A 204 10.55 -21.55 -7.79
N ASN A 205 9.35 -21.19 -8.26
CA ASN A 205 9.20 -20.31 -9.41
C ASN A 205 9.21 -18.84 -8.98
N LEU A 206 10.39 -18.26 -8.90
CA LEU A 206 10.64 -16.86 -8.52
C LEU A 206 10.86 -15.95 -9.72
N ALA A 207 10.48 -16.38 -10.93
CA ALA A 207 10.57 -15.55 -12.13
C ALA A 207 9.78 -14.24 -11.95
N PRO A 208 10.22 -13.11 -12.54
CA PRO A 208 9.47 -11.88 -12.47
C PRO A 208 8.04 -12.03 -12.99
N LEU A 209 7.12 -11.30 -12.38
CA LEU A 209 5.76 -11.15 -12.92
C LEU A 209 5.83 -10.25 -14.17
N GLU A 210 5.12 -10.65 -15.22
CA GLU A 210 5.05 -9.84 -16.43
C GLU A 210 4.35 -8.50 -16.16
N LYS A 211 4.84 -7.44 -16.81
CA LYS A 211 4.33 -6.08 -16.61
C LYS A 211 3.15 -5.74 -17.52
N GLU A 212 2.80 -6.59 -18.47
CA GLU A 212 1.70 -6.36 -19.42
C GLU A 212 0.72 -7.54 -19.43
N PRO A 213 -0.60 -7.27 -19.39
CA PRO A 213 -1.26 -5.94 -19.42
C PRO A 213 -1.67 -5.44 -18.02
N VAL A 214 -0.79 -4.75 -17.31
CA VAL A 214 -1.09 -4.25 -15.96
C VAL A 214 -1.46 -2.77 -16.03
N PRO A 215 -2.58 -2.34 -15.40
CA PRO A 215 -2.93 -0.94 -15.26
C PRO A 215 -1.79 -0.11 -14.64
N THR A 216 -1.67 1.14 -15.06
CA THR A 216 -0.60 2.04 -14.60
C THR A 216 -0.57 2.14 -13.07
N GLU A 217 -1.74 2.15 -12.44
CA GLU A 217 -1.92 2.22 -10.99
C GLU A 217 -1.40 0.99 -10.25
N ALA A 218 -1.35 -0.17 -10.90
CA ALA A 218 -0.87 -1.41 -10.32
C ALA A 218 0.63 -1.68 -10.59
N ARG A 219 1.27 -0.95 -11.51
CA ARG A 219 2.70 -1.11 -11.82
C ARG A 219 3.63 -0.96 -10.61
N PRO A 220 3.43 0.00 -9.68
CA PRO A 220 4.26 0.11 -8.48
C PRO A 220 4.19 -1.14 -7.60
N LEU A 221 3.00 -1.74 -7.47
CA LEU A 221 2.79 -2.99 -6.72
C LEU A 221 3.53 -4.16 -7.36
N VAL A 222 3.42 -4.33 -8.68
CA VAL A 222 4.15 -5.38 -9.43
C VAL A 222 5.65 -5.19 -9.31
N ALA A 223 6.14 -3.96 -9.41
CA ALA A 223 7.56 -3.66 -9.22
C ALA A 223 8.06 -3.99 -7.80
N ALA A 224 7.26 -3.69 -6.77
CA ALA A 224 7.59 -4.04 -5.39
C ALA A 224 7.62 -5.57 -5.18
N LEU A 225 6.65 -6.29 -5.73
CA LEU A 225 6.58 -7.74 -5.66
C LEU A 225 7.74 -8.41 -6.41
N ASN A 226 8.11 -7.92 -7.60
CA ASN A 226 9.27 -8.40 -8.33
C ASN A 226 10.58 -8.18 -7.58
N ARG A 227 10.73 -7.05 -6.86
CA ARG A 227 11.90 -6.84 -5.97
C ARG A 227 11.93 -7.86 -4.83
N LEU A 228 10.77 -8.18 -4.24
CA LEU A 228 10.66 -9.18 -3.19
C LEU A 228 11.03 -10.58 -3.70
N LEU A 229 10.49 -10.98 -4.86
CA LEU A 229 10.79 -12.26 -5.51
C LEU A 229 12.28 -12.38 -5.85
N ALA A 230 12.89 -11.33 -6.40
CA ALA A 230 14.32 -11.31 -6.69
C ALA A 230 15.19 -11.40 -5.43
N ARG A 231 14.77 -10.79 -4.31
CA ARG A 231 15.45 -10.91 -3.02
C ARG A 231 15.33 -12.32 -2.45
N LEU A 232 14.12 -12.89 -2.48
CA LEU A 232 13.88 -14.26 -2.02
C LEU A 232 14.68 -15.26 -2.84
N GLY A 233 14.72 -15.09 -4.18
CA GLY A 233 15.51 -15.93 -5.07
C GLY A 233 16.99 -15.94 -4.70
N ARG A 234 17.57 -14.78 -4.47
CA ARG A 234 18.97 -14.66 -4.04
C ARG A 234 19.21 -15.34 -2.69
N THR A 235 18.29 -15.17 -1.74
CA THR A 235 18.42 -15.82 -0.43
C THR A 235 18.38 -17.35 -0.54
N LEU A 236 17.43 -17.89 -1.29
CA LEU A 236 17.29 -19.35 -1.48
C LEU A 236 18.48 -19.94 -2.27
N GLU A 237 19.00 -19.22 -3.26
CA GLU A 237 20.18 -19.67 -3.99
C GLU A 237 21.42 -19.70 -3.11
N ASN A 238 21.61 -18.69 -2.27
CA ASN A 238 22.70 -18.65 -1.29
C ASN A 238 22.57 -19.78 -0.26
N GLU A 239 21.37 -20.07 0.22
CA GLU A 239 21.12 -21.17 1.16
C GLU A 239 21.37 -22.55 0.53
N ARG A 240 20.93 -22.76 -0.72
CA ARG A 240 21.21 -24.00 -1.47
C ARG A 240 22.70 -24.18 -1.69
N ARG A 241 23.41 -23.13 -2.08
CA ARG A 241 24.86 -23.16 -2.28
C ARG A 241 25.57 -23.45 -0.97
N PHE A 242 25.21 -22.76 0.12
CA PHE A 242 25.76 -23.02 1.45
C PHE A 242 25.60 -24.47 1.90
N THR A 243 24.40 -25.05 1.71
CA THR A 243 24.12 -26.45 2.09
C THR A 243 24.92 -27.45 1.24
N ALA A 244 25.05 -27.18 -0.06
CA ALA A 244 25.81 -28.03 -0.98
C ALA A 244 27.31 -28.01 -0.63
N ASP A 245 27.87 -26.81 -0.39
CA ASP A 245 29.27 -26.63 -0.05
C ASP A 245 29.59 -27.24 1.32
N ALA A 246 28.72 -27.04 2.32
CA ALA A 246 28.85 -27.64 3.65
C ALA A 246 28.86 -29.20 3.56
N ALA A 247 27.97 -29.77 2.76
CA ALA A 247 27.93 -31.23 2.56
C ALA A 247 29.20 -31.75 1.88
N HIS A 248 29.76 -30.97 0.92
CA HIS A 248 31.00 -31.33 0.24
C HIS A 248 32.22 -31.31 1.20
N GLU A 249 32.33 -30.22 1.98
CA GLU A 249 33.44 -30.05 2.94
C GLU A 249 33.38 -31.02 4.13
N LEU A 250 32.19 -31.47 4.52
CA LEU A 250 32.04 -32.54 5.53
C LEU A 250 32.36 -33.92 4.96
N ARG A 251 32.10 -34.18 3.70
CA ARG A 251 32.36 -35.52 3.10
C ARG A 251 33.85 -35.86 3.06
N THR A 252 34.69 -34.88 2.81
CA THR A 252 36.16 -35.06 2.70
C THR A 252 36.80 -35.60 3.98
N PRO A 253 36.67 -34.96 5.18
CA PRO A 253 37.24 -35.50 6.40
C PRO A 253 36.62 -36.82 6.80
N LEU A 254 35.32 -37.03 6.59
CA LEU A 254 34.64 -38.31 6.89
C LEU A 254 35.15 -39.43 6.01
N ALA A 255 35.46 -39.18 4.74
CA ALA A 255 36.05 -40.17 3.85
C ALA A 255 37.49 -40.52 4.31
N ALA A 256 38.27 -39.51 4.70
CA ALA A 256 39.62 -39.72 5.25
C ALA A 256 39.59 -40.58 6.53
N ILE A 257 38.73 -40.28 7.50
CA ILE A 257 38.51 -41.06 8.72
C ILE A 257 38.15 -42.49 8.38
N LYS A 258 37.26 -42.73 7.41
CA LYS A 258 36.84 -44.04 6.96
C LYS A 258 38.02 -44.85 6.41
N VAL A 259 38.88 -44.23 5.60
CA VAL A 259 40.07 -44.84 5.04
C VAL A 259 41.04 -45.24 6.17
N GLN A 260 41.34 -44.30 7.06
CA GLN A 260 42.26 -44.56 8.18
C GLN A 260 41.73 -45.62 9.13
N THR A 261 40.42 -45.68 9.34
CA THR A 261 39.78 -46.74 10.13
C THR A 261 40.00 -48.13 9.46
N GLN A 262 39.94 -48.21 8.13
CA GLN A 262 40.19 -49.46 7.39
C GLN A 262 41.69 -49.87 7.49
N VAL A 263 42.60 -48.88 7.43
CA VAL A 263 44.05 -49.11 7.63
C VAL A 263 44.31 -49.64 9.04
N ALA A 264 43.82 -49.00 10.07
CA ALA A 264 43.97 -49.39 11.46
C ALA A 264 43.46 -50.82 11.72
N ARG A 265 42.29 -51.17 11.13
CA ARG A 265 41.70 -52.54 11.26
C ARG A 265 42.46 -53.64 10.52
N ARG A 266 43.16 -53.32 9.44
CA ARG A 266 43.84 -54.31 8.60
C ARG A 266 45.34 -54.46 8.94
N SER A 267 45.94 -53.42 9.55
CA SER A 267 47.36 -53.44 9.88
C SER A 267 47.64 -54.37 11.05
N ARG A 268 48.69 -55.21 10.87
CA ARG A 268 49.29 -56.03 11.94
C ARG A 268 50.45 -55.28 12.61
N ASP A 269 50.97 -54.24 11.99
CA ASP A 269 52.04 -53.38 12.50
C ASP A 269 51.45 -52.36 13.48
N ALA A 270 51.98 -52.35 14.69
CA ALA A 270 51.53 -51.43 15.74
C ALA A 270 51.77 -49.95 15.39
N THR A 271 52.91 -49.64 14.77
CA THR A 271 53.29 -48.26 14.40
C THR A 271 52.34 -47.69 13.32
N VAL A 272 51.98 -48.48 12.32
CA VAL A 272 51.02 -48.14 11.26
C VAL A 272 49.63 -47.96 11.85
N ARG A 273 49.24 -48.83 12.80
CA ARG A 273 47.95 -48.74 13.47
C ARG A 273 47.84 -47.47 14.33
N ASP A 274 48.90 -47.15 15.15
CA ASP A 274 48.93 -45.99 16.01
C ASP A 274 48.93 -44.70 15.18
N HIS A 275 49.66 -44.66 14.06
CA HIS A 275 49.63 -43.57 13.11
C HIS A 275 48.19 -43.38 12.51
N ALA A 276 47.54 -44.49 12.10
CA ALA A 276 46.21 -44.43 11.57
C ALA A 276 45.17 -43.91 12.61
N LEU A 277 45.32 -44.33 13.89
CA LEU A 277 44.50 -43.82 14.99
C LEU A 277 44.69 -42.31 15.23
N SER A 278 45.92 -41.84 15.23
CA SER A 278 46.23 -40.41 15.34
C SER A 278 45.64 -39.60 14.16
N GLN A 279 45.67 -40.14 12.94
CA GLN A 279 45.02 -39.52 11.78
C GLN A 279 43.50 -39.50 11.88
N ILE A 280 42.87 -40.51 12.53
CA ILE A 280 41.43 -40.55 12.82
C ILE A 280 41.11 -39.43 13.83
N GLU A 281 41.82 -39.32 14.93
CA GLU A 281 41.63 -38.24 15.93
C GLU A 281 41.71 -36.84 15.28
N SER A 282 42.79 -36.58 14.53
CA SER A 282 42.93 -35.33 13.77
C SER A 282 41.79 -35.11 12.78
N GLY A 283 41.30 -36.15 12.15
CA GLY A 283 40.16 -36.10 11.22
C GLY A 283 38.85 -35.72 11.92
N VAL A 284 38.59 -36.28 13.11
CA VAL A 284 37.45 -35.96 13.95
C VAL A 284 37.49 -34.51 14.42
N ASP A 285 38.65 -34.06 14.90
CA ASP A 285 38.85 -32.69 15.38
C ASP A 285 38.59 -31.68 14.25
N ARG A 286 39.10 -31.96 13.04
CA ARG A 286 38.81 -31.13 11.85
C ARG A 286 37.33 -31.07 11.51
N ALA A 287 36.66 -32.23 11.54
CA ALA A 287 35.20 -32.29 11.25
C ALA A 287 34.40 -31.53 12.31
N THR A 288 34.76 -31.68 13.60
CA THR A 288 34.11 -30.97 14.70
C THR A 288 34.28 -29.44 14.57
N HIS A 289 35.47 -28.98 14.28
CA HIS A 289 35.76 -27.57 14.09
C HIS A 289 34.98 -26.99 12.90
N LEU A 290 34.88 -27.74 11.79
CA LEU A 290 34.04 -27.34 10.64
C LEU A 290 32.56 -27.18 11.02
N VAL A 291 32.01 -28.16 11.75
CA VAL A 291 30.61 -28.10 12.22
C VAL A 291 30.37 -26.89 13.11
N GLU A 292 31.29 -26.61 14.03
CA GLU A 292 31.18 -25.40 14.88
C GLU A 292 31.21 -24.10 14.09
N GLN A 293 32.08 -23.98 13.08
CA GLN A 293 32.13 -22.84 12.18
C GLN A 293 30.83 -22.67 11.40
N LEU A 294 30.25 -23.75 10.87
CA LEU A 294 28.96 -23.76 10.18
C LEU A 294 27.84 -23.30 11.10
N LEU A 295 27.77 -23.84 12.32
CA LEU A 295 26.75 -23.44 13.30
C LEU A 295 26.85 -21.97 13.72
N ARG A 296 28.08 -21.47 13.88
CA ARG A 296 28.33 -20.04 14.15
C ARG A 296 27.83 -19.17 13.01
N LEU A 297 28.17 -19.50 11.78
CA LEU A 297 27.76 -18.75 10.61
C LEU A 297 26.23 -18.76 10.45
N ALA A 298 25.60 -19.94 10.64
CA ALA A 298 24.15 -20.07 10.61
C ALA A 298 23.40 -19.23 11.67
N ARG A 299 24.04 -19.02 12.84
CA ARG A 299 23.49 -18.14 13.88
C ARG A 299 23.69 -16.65 13.56
N LEU A 300 24.77 -16.30 12.89
CA LEU A 300 25.08 -14.90 12.56
C LEU A 300 24.31 -14.39 11.34
N ASP A 301 23.98 -15.26 10.39
CA ASP A 301 23.33 -14.89 9.12
C ASP A 301 22.00 -14.16 9.24
N PRO A 302 21.05 -14.59 10.11
CA PRO A 302 19.77 -13.92 10.23
C PRO A 302 19.84 -12.55 10.94
N LEU A 303 20.94 -12.26 11.67
CA LEU A 303 21.08 -11.02 12.42
C LEU A 303 21.30 -9.85 11.45
N LYS A 304 20.69 -8.70 11.74
CA LYS A 304 20.89 -7.44 10.96
C LYS A 304 21.92 -6.52 11.60
N SER A 305 22.05 -6.59 12.90
CA SER A 305 22.96 -5.81 13.73
C SER A 305 23.15 -6.54 15.04
N VAL A 306 24.13 -6.12 15.84
CA VAL A 306 24.33 -6.62 17.20
C VAL A 306 23.19 -6.15 18.09
N GLU A 307 22.40 -7.10 18.62
CA GLU A 307 21.38 -6.81 19.62
C GLU A 307 22.04 -6.64 20.99
N GLY A 308 21.81 -5.51 21.66
CA GLY A 308 22.40 -5.23 22.98
C GLY A 308 23.87 -4.85 22.93
N ALA A 309 24.34 -4.19 21.85
CA ALA A 309 25.68 -3.66 21.77
C ALA A 309 26.03 -2.85 23.05
N ALA A 310 27.15 -3.19 23.68
CA ALA A 310 27.65 -2.56 24.91
C ALA A 310 29.03 -1.97 24.67
N PRO A 311 29.51 -1.06 25.54
CA PRO A 311 30.91 -0.68 25.56
C PRO A 311 31.81 -1.90 25.83
N ILE A 312 32.77 -2.14 24.97
CA ILE A 312 33.73 -3.26 25.06
C ILE A 312 35.15 -2.75 25.09
N ASP A 313 35.99 -3.35 25.88
CA ASP A 313 37.43 -3.09 25.91
C ASP A 313 38.14 -3.97 24.88
N LEU A 314 38.49 -3.36 23.72
CA LEU A 314 39.22 -4.06 22.66
C LEU A 314 40.57 -4.54 23.10
N ARG A 315 41.29 -3.82 23.99
CA ARG A 315 42.60 -4.21 24.52
C ARG A 315 42.53 -5.53 25.29
N ALA A 316 41.51 -5.68 26.14
CA ALA A 316 41.27 -6.90 26.89
C ALA A 316 40.99 -8.09 25.98
N ILE A 317 40.10 -7.89 24.96
CA ILE A 317 39.73 -8.93 23.99
C ILE A 317 40.94 -9.36 23.15
N LEU A 318 41.78 -8.41 22.71
CA LEU A 318 42.97 -8.67 21.91
C LEU A 318 44.04 -9.42 22.73
N ALA A 319 44.32 -8.97 23.97
CA ALA A 319 45.26 -9.63 24.86
C ALA A 319 44.82 -11.07 25.19
N GLU A 320 43.54 -11.30 25.42
CA GLU A 320 42.99 -12.64 25.61
C GLU A 320 43.17 -13.53 24.37
N ALA A 321 42.87 -13.02 23.18
CA ALA A 321 43.01 -13.79 21.93
C ALA A 321 44.48 -14.12 21.65
N ALA A 322 45.38 -13.14 21.80
CA ALA A 322 46.81 -13.34 21.64
C ALA A 322 47.38 -14.31 22.70
N GLY A 323 46.94 -14.17 23.95
CA GLY A 323 47.33 -15.07 25.05
C GLY A 323 46.91 -16.52 24.80
N ARG A 324 45.70 -16.73 24.33
CA ARG A 324 45.19 -18.07 23.94
C ARG A 324 46.01 -18.66 22.77
N ALA A 325 46.35 -17.86 21.77
CA ALA A 325 47.18 -18.29 20.66
C ALA A 325 48.58 -18.72 21.14
N ARG A 326 49.25 -17.93 21.99
CA ARG A 326 50.59 -18.26 22.55
C ARG A 326 50.61 -19.52 23.41
N ASN A 327 49.56 -19.73 24.21
CA ASN A 327 49.48 -20.82 25.19
C ASN A 327 48.70 -22.05 24.66
N GLY A 328 48.43 -22.13 23.35
CA GLY A 328 47.76 -23.25 22.71
C GLY A 328 48.56 -24.56 22.86
N ASN A 329 47.93 -25.69 22.59
CA ASN A 329 48.57 -26.99 22.62
C ASN A 329 48.54 -27.63 21.21
N PRO A 330 49.67 -27.67 20.46
CA PRO A 330 50.99 -27.14 20.83
C PRO A 330 51.04 -25.62 20.85
N PRO A 331 52.00 -24.99 21.61
CA PRO A 331 52.22 -23.55 21.61
C PRO A 331 52.58 -23.06 20.20
N VAL A 332 52.14 -21.86 19.87
CA VAL A 332 52.46 -21.22 18.58
C VAL A 332 53.95 -20.86 18.57
N ALA A 333 54.63 -21.29 17.52
CA ALA A 333 56.07 -20.99 17.35
C ALA A 333 56.32 -19.59 16.79
N GLN A 334 55.32 -18.96 16.15
CA GLN A 334 55.42 -17.61 15.63
C GLN A 334 55.45 -16.55 16.73
N THR A 335 56.17 -15.46 16.49
CA THR A 335 56.18 -14.29 17.37
C THR A 335 54.96 -13.43 17.12
N ILE A 336 54.14 -13.21 18.16
CA ILE A 336 53.00 -12.29 18.08
C ILE A 336 53.39 -10.96 18.69
N ILE A 337 53.42 -9.90 17.86
CA ILE A 337 53.68 -8.51 18.27
C ILE A 337 52.37 -7.76 18.35
N GLU A 338 52.09 -7.17 19.49
CA GLU A 338 50.92 -6.37 19.76
C GLU A 338 51.27 -4.88 19.76
N THR A 339 50.54 -4.08 18.95
CA THR A 339 50.76 -2.63 18.85
C THR A 339 49.42 -1.92 18.99
N TYR A 340 49.28 -1.13 20.06
CA TYR A 340 48.05 -0.43 20.38
C TYR A 340 48.31 1.06 20.64
N PRO A 341 47.39 1.96 20.29
CA PRO A 341 47.50 3.36 20.67
C PRO A 341 47.43 3.52 22.21
N PRO A 342 47.99 4.60 22.76
CA PRO A 342 47.90 4.90 24.19
C PRO A 342 46.45 5.21 24.59
N GLY A 343 46.08 4.88 25.85
CA GLY A 343 44.76 5.10 26.42
C GLY A 343 43.84 3.89 26.31
N ASP A 344 42.58 4.11 26.70
CA ASP A 344 41.54 3.09 26.67
C ASP A 344 41.03 2.85 25.25
N LEU A 345 40.85 1.60 24.88
CA LEU A 345 40.37 1.18 23.57
C LEU A 345 38.90 0.71 23.68
N ILE A 346 38.02 1.65 23.98
CA ILE A 346 36.58 1.32 24.14
C ILE A 346 35.87 1.45 22.83
N SER A 347 35.29 0.35 22.37
CA SER A 347 34.41 0.27 21.20
C SER A 347 32.98 -0.06 21.63
N HIS A 348 32.05 -0.08 20.70
CA HIS A 348 30.65 -0.51 20.93
C HIS A 348 30.38 -1.79 20.16
N GLY A 349 29.92 -2.84 20.83
CA GLY A 349 29.65 -4.11 20.14
C GLY A 349 29.38 -5.27 21.07
N ASP A 350 29.60 -6.47 20.55
CA ASP A 350 29.58 -7.75 21.26
C ASP A 350 31.02 -8.30 21.41
N ALA A 351 31.47 -8.43 22.64
CA ALA A 351 32.83 -8.86 22.97
C ALA A 351 33.12 -10.28 22.45
N ASP A 352 32.15 -11.19 22.52
CA ASP A 352 32.32 -12.58 22.08
C ASP A 352 32.46 -12.64 20.56
N LEU A 353 31.65 -11.88 19.81
CA LEU A 353 31.73 -11.84 18.35
C LEU A 353 33.04 -11.20 17.87
N ILE A 354 33.46 -10.09 18.45
CA ILE A 354 34.77 -9.47 18.15
C ILE A 354 35.88 -10.43 18.49
N GLY A 355 35.83 -11.10 19.64
CA GLY A 355 36.79 -12.12 20.04
C GLY A 355 36.86 -13.30 19.05
N ILE A 356 35.73 -13.73 18.50
CA ILE A 356 35.64 -14.74 17.44
C ILE A 356 36.36 -14.25 16.17
N ALA A 357 36.11 -13.01 15.75
CA ALA A 357 36.71 -12.43 14.55
C ALA A 357 38.25 -12.36 14.71
N ILE A 358 38.74 -11.86 15.83
CA ILE A 358 40.17 -11.77 16.12
C ILE A 358 40.82 -13.14 16.12
N ARG A 359 40.23 -14.14 16.77
CA ARG A 359 40.73 -15.52 16.76
C ARG A 359 40.83 -16.08 15.34
N ASN A 360 39.78 -15.90 14.50
CA ASN A 360 39.85 -16.35 13.12
C ASN A 360 40.93 -15.67 12.30
N LEU A 361 41.19 -14.37 12.55
CA LEU A 361 42.29 -13.65 11.89
C LEU A 361 43.66 -14.15 12.36
N LEU A 362 43.88 -14.37 13.68
CA LEU A 362 45.10 -14.91 14.24
C LEU A 362 45.36 -16.34 13.76
N ASP A 363 44.36 -17.22 13.83
CA ASP A 363 44.45 -18.59 13.36
C ASP A 363 44.83 -18.66 11.88
N ASN A 364 44.27 -17.72 11.09
CA ASN A 364 44.59 -17.61 9.66
C ASN A 364 46.07 -17.18 9.48
N ALA A 365 46.53 -16.11 10.15
CA ALA A 365 47.88 -15.63 10.07
C ALA A 365 48.89 -16.70 10.50
N ILE A 366 48.65 -17.38 11.62
CA ILE A 366 49.50 -18.47 12.14
C ILE A 366 49.57 -19.65 11.18
N ARG A 367 48.47 -20.03 10.58
CA ARG A 367 48.36 -21.19 9.68
C ARG A 367 49.10 -21.00 8.36
N TYR A 368 49.13 -19.77 7.84
CA TYR A 368 49.74 -19.49 6.54
C TYR A 368 51.20 -18.98 6.64
N THR A 369 51.73 -18.89 7.85
CA THR A 369 53.13 -18.50 8.10
C THR A 369 53.96 -19.63 8.65
N GLN A 370 55.28 -19.59 8.40
CA GLN A 370 56.22 -20.55 8.96
C GLN A 370 56.52 -20.24 10.44
N PRO A 371 57.02 -21.21 11.22
CA PRO A 371 57.28 -21.03 12.65
C PRO A 371 58.21 -19.86 13.02
N GLU A 372 59.11 -19.49 12.14
CA GLU A 372 60.09 -18.40 12.36
C GLU A 372 59.56 -17.01 12.01
N HIS A 373 58.34 -16.94 11.54
CA HIS A 373 57.71 -15.70 11.10
C HIS A 373 57.01 -14.96 12.24
N THR A 374 56.66 -13.68 11.96
CA THR A 374 56.00 -12.79 12.91
C THR A 374 54.58 -12.47 12.47
N VAL A 375 53.67 -12.45 13.43
CA VAL A 375 52.30 -11.99 13.27
C VAL A 375 52.16 -10.70 14.06
N TRP A 376 51.68 -9.64 13.42
CA TRP A 376 51.37 -8.35 14.05
C TRP A 376 49.90 -8.22 14.28
N LEU A 377 49.51 -7.87 15.51
CA LEU A 377 48.19 -7.54 15.93
C LEU A 377 48.16 -6.04 16.27
N GLU A 378 47.54 -5.24 15.41
CA GLU A 378 47.60 -3.79 15.49
C GLU A 378 46.20 -3.20 15.61
N VAL A 379 46.10 -2.12 16.43
CA VAL A 379 44.92 -1.25 16.43
C VAL A 379 45.35 0.16 16.11
N LYS A 380 44.66 0.79 15.18
CA LYS A 380 44.82 2.21 14.82
C LYS A 380 43.55 2.96 15.17
N ALA A 381 43.69 4.06 15.89
CA ALA A 381 42.59 4.96 16.16
C ALA A 381 42.47 5.95 14.98
N GLY A 382 41.30 5.98 14.34
CA GLY A 382 40.90 7.02 13.39
C GLY A 382 40.15 8.14 14.11
N ALA A 383 39.57 9.09 13.35
CA ALA A 383 38.78 10.18 13.90
C ALA A 383 37.50 9.68 14.59
N ASP A 384 36.78 8.73 13.97
CA ASP A 384 35.46 8.27 14.41
C ASP A 384 35.39 6.76 14.65
N ALA A 385 36.46 6.01 14.34
CA ALA A 385 36.42 4.56 14.39
C ALA A 385 37.80 3.96 14.59
N TYR A 386 37.88 2.74 15.13
CA TYR A 386 39.07 1.92 15.18
C TYR A 386 39.23 1.06 13.92
N THR A 387 40.50 0.85 13.53
CA THR A 387 40.88 -0.17 12.56
C THR A 387 41.75 -1.20 13.31
N LEU A 388 41.23 -2.44 13.35
CA LEU A 388 41.96 -3.58 13.92
C LEU A 388 42.55 -4.40 12.78
N SER A 389 43.84 -4.64 12.78
CA SER A 389 44.54 -5.36 11.71
C SER A 389 45.33 -6.54 12.27
N VAL A 390 45.29 -7.67 11.55
CA VAL A 390 46.19 -8.79 11.74
C VAL A 390 46.99 -8.94 10.47
N ARG A 391 48.31 -8.89 10.60
CA ARG A 391 49.26 -8.99 9.50
C ARG A 391 50.23 -10.11 9.77
N ASP A 392 50.63 -10.79 8.71
CA ASP A 392 51.73 -11.76 8.73
C ASP A 392 52.84 -11.37 7.74
N ASN A 393 53.98 -12.04 7.79
CA ASN A 393 55.03 -11.94 6.79
C ASN A 393 55.21 -13.25 6.00
N GLY A 394 54.10 -13.92 5.75
CA GLY A 394 54.04 -15.10 4.89
C GLY A 394 54.18 -14.79 3.40
N PRO A 395 53.81 -15.72 2.53
CA PRO A 395 53.96 -15.54 1.08
C PRO A 395 52.99 -14.54 0.45
N GLY A 396 52.01 -14.05 1.23
CA GLY A 396 50.94 -13.22 0.72
C GLY A 396 49.91 -13.98 -0.15
N VAL A 397 49.09 -13.25 -0.88
CA VAL A 397 48.01 -13.81 -1.69
C VAL A 397 48.02 -13.19 -3.09
N PRO A 398 47.80 -13.97 -4.20
CA PRO A 398 47.71 -13.40 -5.52
C PRO A 398 46.62 -12.31 -5.58
N PRO A 399 46.92 -11.14 -6.23
CA PRO A 399 45.97 -10.01 -6.28
C PRO A 399 44.58 -10.35 -6.80
N ALA A 400 44.47 -11.26 -7.76
CA ALA A 400 43.18 -11.73 -8.33
C ALA A 400 42.32 -12.49 -7.32
N THR A 401 42.92 -12.98 -6.21
CA THR A 401 42.25 -13.77 -5.17
C THR A 401 41.67 -12.89 -4.06
N LEU A 402 42.33 -11.76 -3.79
CA LEU A 402 41.99 -10.84 -2.67
C LEU A 402 40.49 -10.47 -2.59
N PRO A 403 39.84 -10.06 -3.67
CA PRO A 403 38.40 -9.64 -3.61
C PRO A 403 37.46 -10.74 -3.16
N ARG A 404 37.88 -11.99 -3.26
CA ARG A 404 37.06 -13.18 -3.01
C ARG A 404 37.34 -13.86 -1.66
N LEU A 405 38.36 -13.44 -0.93
CA LEU A 405 38.75 -14.09 0.31
C LEU A 405 37.72 -14.05 1.43
N GLY A 406 36.73 -13.11 1.37
CA GLY A 406 35.58 -13.05 2.28
C GLY A 406 34.39 -13.93 1.85
N GLU A 407 34.47 -14.58 0.68
CA GLU A 407 33.42 -15.51 0.22
C GLU A 407 33.52 -16.82 1.03
N ARG A 408 32.36 -17.44 1.30
CA ARG A 408 32.29 -18.71 2.04
C ARG A 408 32.91 -19.83 1.22
N PHE A 409 33.68 -20.69 1.89
CA PHE A 409 34.39 -21.86 1.29
C PHE A 409 35.37 -21.49 0.18
N TYR A 410 35.65 -20.19 -0.02
CA TYR A 410 36.63 -19.78 -1.02
C TYR A 410 38.03 -19.93 -0.51
N ARG A 411 38.89 -20.57 -1.30
CA ARG A 411 40.33 -20.78 -1.04
C ARG A 411 41.14 -20.41 -2.29
N GLY A 412 42.27 -19.74 -2.10
CA GLY A 412 43.21 -19.52 -3.21
C GLY A 412 43.72 -20.87 -3.76
N ARG A 413 43.85 -20.96 -5.07
CA ARG A 413 44.22 -22.23 -5.76
C ARG A 413 45.61 -22.78 -5.35
N GLU A 414 46.49 -21.97 -4.79
CA GLU A 414 47.88 -22.33 -4.48
C GLU A 414 48.09 -22.63 -2.99
N SER A 415 47.10 -22.54 -2.13
CA SER A 415 47.30 -22.78 -0.69
C SER A 415 47.30 -24.28 -0.39
N SER A 416 48.45 -24.80 -0.06
CA SER A 416 48.66 -26.18 0.46
C SER A 416 48.22 -26.32 1.92
N ALA A 417 48.00 -25.22 2.65
CA ALA A 417 47.63 -25.24 4.06
C ALA A 417 46.18 -25.75 4.25
N GLU A 418 45.97 -26.64 5.22
CA GLU A 418 44.63 -27.16 5.55
C GLU A 418 43.72 -26.03 6.07
N GLY A 419 42.55 -25.82 5.48
CA GLY A 419 41.54 -24.83 5.93
C GLY A 419 40.24 -24.94 5.16
N ASN A 420 39.12 -24.53 5.79
CA ASN A 420 37.77 -24.72 5.26
C ASN A 420 37.20 -23.48 4.54
N GLY A 421 38.00 -22.38 4.42
CA GLY A 421 37.54 -21.13 3.76
C GLY A 421 36.38 -20.43 4.45
N LEU A 422 36.10 -20.71 5.74
CA LEU A 422 35.00 -20.09 6.51
C LEU A 422 35.49 -18.99 7.45
N GLY A 423 36.78 -18.99 7.86
CA GLY A 423 37.27 -18.06 8.85
C GLY A 423 37.10 -16.59 8.46
N LEU A 424 37.55 -16.20 7.27
CA LEU A 424 37.41 -14.83 6.78
C LEU A 424 35.94 -14.45 6.50
N ALA A 425 35.09 -15.42 6.09
CA ALA A 425 33.66 -15.20 5.92
C ALA A 425 32.97 -14.91 7.27
N ILE A 426 33.38 -15.59 8.36
CA ILE A 426 32.91 -15.29 9.73
C ILE A 426 33.38 -13.87 10.14
N VAL A 427 34.62 -13.52 9.87
CA VAL A 427 35.16 -12.18 10.16
C VAL A 427 34.40 -11.10 9.40
N ALA A 428 34.14 -11.29 8.11
CA ALA A 428 33.36 -10.37 7.29
C ALA A 428 31.93 -10.19 7.86
N ARG A 429 31.30 -11.28 8.27
CA ARG A 429 29.97 -11.23 8.86
C ARG A 429 29.92 -10.51 10.21
N VAL A 430 30.90 -10.76 11.07
CA VAL A 430 31.05 -10.05 12.35
C VAL A 430 31.29 -8.55 12.10
N ALA A 431 32.12 -8.19 11.13
CA ALA A 431 32.34 -6.80 10.74
C ALA A 431 31.03 -6.12 10.33
N GLU A 432 30.29 -6.71 9.42
CA GLU A 432 28.98 -6.19 8.98
C GLU A 432 28.00 -5.95 10.14
N LEU A 433 27.91 -6.89 11.07
CA LEU A 433 27.03 -6.77 12.24
C LEU A 433 27.40 -5.59 13.15
N HIS A 434 28.67 -5.20 13.18
CA HIS A 434 29.20 -4.07 13.94
C HIS A 434 29.27 -2.75 13.12
N GLY A 435 28.72 -2.73 11.87
CA GLY A 435 28.80 -1.57 10.99
C GLY A 435 30.21 -1.30 10.43
N ALA A 436 31.11 -2.27 10.62
CA ALA A 436 32.50 -2.27 10.12
C ALA A 436 32.59 -3.05 8.80
N ARG A 437 33.76 -3.07 8.18
CA ARG A 437 34.05 -3.86 6.99
C ARG A 437 35.35 -4.61 7.11
N LEU A 438 35.44 -5.79 6.50
CA LEU A 438 36.68 -6.52 6.33
C LEU A 438 37.39 -5.99 5.07
N GLU A 439 38.65 -5.55 5.25
CA GLU A 439 39.58 -5.24 4.17
C GLU A 439 40.73 -6.23 4.17
N THR A 440 41.11 -6.73 3.01
CA THR A 440 42.21 -7.69 2.84
C THR A 440 43.17 -7.16 1.80
N GLY A 441 44.47 -7.40 2.04
CA GLY A 441 45.54 -6.96 1.15
C GLY A 441 46.83 -7.70 1.39
N ASN A 442 47.82 -7.44 0.54
CA ASN A 442 49.20 -7.81 0.79
C ASN A 442 49.95 -6.63 1.41
N ALA A 443 50.86 -6.91 2.35
CA ALA A 443 51.70 -5.90 2.94
C ALA A 443 52.84 -5.52 1.97
N GLU A 444 53.35 -4.28 2.06
CA GLU A 444 54.39 -3.75 1.16
C GLU A 444 55.71 -4.53 1.26
N ASP A 445 56.03 -5.00 2.42
CA ASP A 445 57.24 -5.79 2.73
C ASP A 445 57.00 -7.32 2.68
N GLY A 446 55.91 -7.73 2.11
CA GLY A 446 55.45 -9.13 1.97
C GLY A 446 54.53 -9.55 3.09
N GLY A 447 53.77 -10.64 2.82
CA GLY A 447 52.75 -11.19 3.72
C GLY A 447 51.37 -10.71 3.41
N PHE A 448 50.39 -11.15 4.21
CA PHE A 448 48.99 -10.83 4.09
C PHE A 448 48.51 -9.97 5.27
N VAL A 449 47.60 -9.07 5.00
CA VAL A 449 46.95 -8.25 6.03
C VAL A 449 45.44 -8.34 5.88
N ALA A 450 44.76 -8.57 7.01
CA ALA A 450 43.30 -8.50 7.10
C ALA A 450 42.89 -7.52 8.20
N SER A 451 42.04 -6.57 7.88
CA SER A 451 41.69 -5.46 8.77
C SER A 451 40.18 -5.35 8.93
N LEU A 452 39.72 -5.17 10.16
CA LEU A 452 38.38 -4.74 10.52
C LEU A 452 38.39 -3.22 10.58
N CYS A 453 37.86 -2.57 9.54
CA CYS A 453 37.83 -1.12 9.42
C CYS A 453 36.45 -0.57 9.81
N GLY A 454 36.41 0.45 10.68
CA GLY A 454 35.18 1.11 11.04
C GLY A 454 34.50 0.59 12.32
N LEU A 455 35.24 -0.02 13.23
CA LEU A 455 34.72 -0.35 14.56
C LEU A 455 34.41 0.93 15.33
N PRO A 456 33.13 1.14 15.78
CA PRO A 456 32.74 2.42 16.35
C PRO A 456 33.50 2.76 17.64
N LEU A 457 33.93 4.02 17.74
CA LEU A 457 34.45 4.57 18.98
C LEU A 457 33.35 4.75 19.99
N SER A 458 33.48 4.21 21.19
CA SER A 458 32.61 4.62 22.29
C SER A 458 33.18 5.90 22.88
N GLN A 459 32.39 7.00 22.83
CA GLN A 459 32.77 8.16 23.65
C GLN A 459 32.76 7.73 25.13
N PRO A 460 33.75 8.11 25.93
CA PRO A 460 33.69 7.90 27.36
C PRO A 460 32.40 8.58 27.86
N ALA A 461 31.62 7.84 28.62
CA ALA A 461 30.44 8.42 29.29
C ALA A 461 30.94 9.66 30.06
N THR A 462 30.54 10.84 29.61
CA THR A 462 30.76 12.06 30.39
C THR A 462 30.01 11.86 31.72
N ALA A 463 30.83 11.68 32.77
CA ALA A 463 30.42 11.53 34.15
C ALA A 463 29.72 12.83 34.66
#